data_044d421726dfd9a574f54e097fb38fb7
#
_entry.id   044d421726dfd9a574f54e097fb38fb7
#
_cell.length_a   1.000
_cell.length_b   1.000
_cell.length_c   1.000
_cell.angle_alpha   90.00
_cell.angle_beta   90.00
_cell.angle_gamma   90.00
#
_symmetry.space_group_name_H-M   'P 1'
#
loop_
_entity.id
_entity.type
_entity.pdbx_description
1 polymer ?
#
loop_
_entity_poly.entity_id
_entity_poly.type
_entity_poly.pdbx_seq_one_letter_code
_entity_poly.pdbx_strand_id
1 'polypeptide(L)'
;MWKLLLKCHQKQFQAILESKTRALKANAGLRRDSSVRATIQLEAELLKWCRCFHHWIEMQRSYAETLNDWLEKCLLYEPEITADGEVPYSPGRIGAPLVFITCHDWKQAMERISESAVQTAMHDFATSLHQLWERQDEEQRCRLAAENTYKDFEKQIWALKMERQGRGHDTSLSDNNSLSMVGSKSGMSALNDLKLDLDTVKQRVKDERAGHKEAMKLVHDAVSRSIQAGLVPIFKALESFTSEACTAFDEVRLEHDRGY
;
A
#
# COMPACT_ATOMS: atom_id res chain seq x y z
N MET A 1 -1.37 11.24 28.74
CA MET A 1 -1.05 10.38 27.58
C MET A 1 -1.65 10.95 26.29
N TRP A 2 -2.97 11.09 26.16
CA TRP A 2 -3.66 11.52 24.94
C TRP A 2 -3.18 12.87 24.37
N LYS A 3 -2.99 13.90 25.22
CA LYS A 3 -2.45 15.21 24.80
C LYS A 3 -1.05 15.12 24.17
N LEU A 4 -0.22 14.15 24.60
CA LEU A 4 1.08 13.91 24.01
C LEU A 4 0.95 13.21 22.64
N LEU A 5 0.06 12.22 22.54
CA LEU A 5 -0.24 11.53 21.26
C LEU A 5 -0.79 12.52 20.23
N LEU A 6 -1.71 13.41 20.62
CA LEU A 6 -2.23 14.44 19.74
C LEU A 6 -1.10 15.34 19.18
N LYS A 7 -0.19 15.80 20.03
CA LYS A 7 0.97 16.58 19.56
C LYS A 7 1.88 15.80 18.63
N CYS A 8 2.05 14.49 18.85
CA CYS A 8 2.82 13.64 17.96
C CYS A 8 2.15 13.50 16.58
N HIS A 9 0.84 13.22 16.57
CA HIS A 9 0.09 13.06 15.32
C HIS A 9 0.02 14.37 14.51
N GLN A 10 -0.15 15.53 15.19
CA GLN A 10 -0.08 16.83 14.53
C GLN A 10 1.27 17.09 13.86
N LYS A 11 2.37 16.80 14.57
CA LYS A 11 3.73 16.93 13.99
C LYS A 11 3.96 15.97 12.83
N GLN A 12 3.48 14.72 12.93
CA GLN A 12 3.59 13.74 11.86
C GLN A 12 2.78 14.17 10.63
N PHE A 13 1.56 14.62 10.83
CA PHE A 13 0.71 15.15 9.76
C PHE A 13 1.39 16.33 9.04
N GLN A 14 1.88 17.31 9.81
CA GLN A 14 2.60 18.46 9.26
C GLN A 14 3.85 18.04 8.48
N ALA A 15 4.67 17.14 9.02
CA ALA A 15 5.87 16.63 8.35
C ALA A 15 5.55 15.94 7.02
N ILE A 16 4.42 15.23 6.91
CA ILE A 16 3.99 14.58 5.67
C ILE A 16 3.51 15.61 4.65
N LEU A 17 2.76 16.63 5.08
CA LEU A 17 2.33 17.72 4.21
C LEU A 17 3.53 18.50 3.64
N GLU A 18 4.55 18.74 4.46
CA GLU A 18 5.77 19.46 4.08
C GLU A 18 6.77 18.57 3.33
N SER A 19 6.64 17.25 3.43
CA SER A 19 7.48 16.34 2.67
C SER A 19 7.20 16.56 1.19
N LYS A 20 7.98 17.46 0.58
CA LYS A 20 8.06 17.50 -0.87
C LYS A 20 8.50 16.11 -1.27
N THR A 21 7.63 15.41 -1.99
CA THR A 21 7.98 14.16 -2.63
C THR A 21 9.28 14.40 -3.40
N ARG A 22 10.40 14.15 -2.75
CA ARG A 22 11.65 13.93 -3.47
C ARG A 22 11.31 12.75 -4.33
N ALA A 23 11.00 13.04 -5.59
CA ALA A 23 10.85 12.01 -6.59
C ALA A 23 12.02 11.07 -6.32
N LEU A 24 11.71 9.90 -5.79
CA LEU A 24 12.70 8.85 -5.67
C LEU A 24 13.16 8.67 -7.09
N LYS A 25 14.28 9.32 -7.42
CA LYS A 25 14.99 9.07 -8.67
C LYS A 25 15.31 7.59 -8.55
N ALA A 26 14.39 6.79 -9.09
CA ALA A 26 14.57 5.37 -9.21
C ALA A 26 15.88 5.23 -10.00
N ASN A 27 16.95 4.84 -9.33
CA ASN A 27 18.14 4.35 -9.95
C ASN A 27 17.72 3.11 -10.72
N ALA A 28 17.48 3.32 -11.99
CA ALA A 28 16.68 2.52 -12.90
C ALA A 28 17.43 1.29 -13.42
N GLY A 29 18.10 0.52 -12.64
CA GLY A 29 18.81 -0.61 -13.22
C GLY A 29 18.73 -1.93 -12.43
N LEU A 30 19.02 -1.90 -11.15
CA LEU A 30 19.29 -3.13 -10.39
C LEU A 30 18.34 -3.42 -9.21
N ARG A 31 17.28 -2.64 -9.02
CA ARG A 31 16.44 -2.71 -7.81
C ARG A 31 14.93 -2.89 -8.02
N ARG A 32 14.48 -3.27 -9.22
CA ARG A 32 13.03 -3.32 -9.50
C ARG A 32 12.31 -4.46 -8.78
N ASP A 33 12.89 -5.65 -8.73
CA ASP A 33 12.31 -6.76 -7.97
C ASP A 33 12.23 -6.47 -6.47
N SER A 34 13.16 -5.66 -5.95
CA SER A 34 13.10 -5.17 -4.57
C SER A 34 12.00 -4.14 -4.35
N SER A 35 11.59 -3.40 -5.40
CA SER A 35 10.52 -2.40 -5.31
C SER A 35 9.14 -3.04 -5.14
N VAL A 36 8.82 -4.08 -5.92
CA VAL A 36 7.55 -4.85 -5.77
C VAL A 36 7.47 -5.45 -4.38
N ARG A 37 8.52 -6.13 -3.94
CA ARG A 37 8.58 -6.72 -2.59
C ARG A 37 8.41 -5.69 -1.49
N ALA A 38 9.04 -4.52 -1.63
CA ALA A 38 8.91 -3.43 -0.66
C ALA A 38 7.48 -2.89 -0.60
N THR A 39 6.78 -2.77 -1.74
CA THR A 39 5.38 -2.33 -1.78
C THR A 39 4.46 -3.36 -1.13
N ILE A 40 4.63 -4.65 -1.41
CA ILE A 40 3.87 -5.74 -0.78
C ILE A 40 4.12 -5.77 0.73
N GLN A 41 5.38 -5.61 1.15
CA GLN A 41 5.72 -5.58 2.57
C GLN A 41 5.11 -4.36 3.27
N LEU A 42 5.11 -3.20 2.62
CA LEU A 42 4.48 -1.99 3.16
C LEU A 42 2.96 -2.17 3.34
N GLU A 43 2.28 -2.77 2.37
CA GLU A 43 0.85 -3.13 2.48
C GLU A 43 0.60 -4.06 3.68
N ALA A 44 1.40 -5.12 3.82
CA ALA A 44 1.28 -6.08 4.90
C ALA A 44 1.50 -5.43 6.29
N GLU A 45 2.53 -4.59 6.43
CA GLU A 45 2.80 -3.87 7.68
C GLU A 45 1.71 -2.82 8.00
N LEU A 46 1.15 -2.16 6.98
CA LEU A 46 0.03 -1.24 7.17
C LEU A 46 -1.23 -1.96 7.67
N LEU A 47 -1.58 -3.10 7.09
CA LEU A 47 -2.70 -3.92 7.53
C LEU A 47 -2.48 -4.49 8.95
N LYS A 48 -1.24 -4.85 9.27
CA LYS A 48 -0.87 -5.26 10.62
C LYS A 48 -1.02 -4.10 11.61
N TRP A 49 -0.56 -2.89 11.26
CA TRP A 49 -0.73 -1.70 12.08
C TRP A 49 -2.21 -1.40 12.32
N CYS A 50 -3.05 -1.46 11.29
CA CYS A 50 -4.50 -1.29 11.40
C CYS A 50 -5.12 -2.27 12.43
N ARG A 51 -4.78 -3.56 12.34
CA ARG A 51 -5.25 -4.59 13.29
C ARG A 51 -4.76 -4.34 14.72
N CYS A 52 -3.49 -3.98 14.89
CA CYS A 52 -2.92 -3.68 16.20
C CYS A 52 -3.58 -2.44 16.83
N PHE A 53 -3.85 -1.41 16.03
CA PHE A 53 -4.53 -0.19 16.48
C PHE A 53 -5.96 -0.49 16.92
N HIS A 54 -6.73 -1.22 16.11
CA HIS A 54 -8.08 -1.65 16.47
C HIS A 54 -8.07 -2.48 17.75
N HIS A 55 -7.22 -3.51 17.82
CA HIS A 55 -7.11 -4.36 19.00
C HIS A 55 -6.75 -3.55 20.27
N TRP A 56 -5.85 -2.57 20.14
CA TRP A 56 -5.50 -1.72 21.27
C TRP A 56 -6.71 -0.92 21.78
N ILE A 57 -7.53 -0.35 20.90
CA ILE A 57 -8.75 0.37 21.30
C ILE A 57 -9.77 -0.57 21.94
N GLU A 58 -9.99 -1.74 21.35
CA GLU A 58 -10.89 -2.77 21.90
C GLU A 58 -10.45 -3.21 23.31
N MET A 59 -9.16 -3.41 23.51
CA MET A 59 -8.63 -3.74 24.84
C MET A 59 -8.86 -2.62 25.87
N GLN A 60 -8.74 -1.35 25.48
CA GLN A 60 -9.05 -0.21 26.35
C GLN A 60 -10.54 -0.16 26.72
N ARG A 61 -11.44 -0.41 25.75
CA ARG A 61 -12.89 -0.49 25.99
C ARG A 61 -13.23 -1.63 26.94
N SER A 62 -12.77 -2.82 26.64
CA SER A 62 -13.02 -4.02 27.46
C SER A 62 -12.48 -3.86 28.89
N TYR A 63 -11.32 -3.21 29.04
CA TYR A 63 -10.78 -2.93 30.36
C TYR A 63 -11.67 -1.97 31.17
N ALA A 64 -12.09 -0.85 30.57
CA ALA A 64 -12.96 0.13 31.23
C ALA A 64 -14.34 -0.49 31.60
N GLU A 65 -14.91 -1.29 30.69
CA GLU A 65 -16.17 -2.03 30.92
C GLU A 65 -16.02 -3.02 32.06
N THR A 66 -15.02 -3.90 32.00
CA THR A 66 -14.80 -4.93 33.05
C THR A 66 -14.58 -4.30 34.42
N LEU A 67 -13.83 -3.18 34.48
CA LEU A 67 -13.60 -2.47 35.72
C LEU A 67 -14.91 -1.86 36.28
N ASN A 68 -15.72 -1.24 35.43
CA ASN A 68 -17.01 -0.69 35.80
C ASN A 68 -17.95 -1.77 36.30
N ASP A 69 -18.07 -2.89 35.59
CA ASP A 69 -18.92 -4.01 35.94
C ASP A 69 -18.48 -4.67 37.27
N TRP A 70 -17.16 -4.74 37.51
CA TRP A 70 -16.64 -5.23 38.78
C TRP A 70 -17.01 -4.31 39.93
N LEU A 71 -16.88 -3.00 39.76
CA LEU A 71 -17.27 -2.01 40.78
C LEU A 71 -18.78 -2.06 41.06
N GLU A 72 -19.64 -2.16 40.02
CA GLU A 72 -21.08 -2.31 40.19
C GLU A 72 -21.45 -3.57 41.01
N LYS A 73 -20.77 -4.70 40.77
CA LYS A 73 -20.97 -5.91 41.57
C LYS A 73 -20.54 -5.76 43.04
N CYS A 74 -19.48 -5.00 43.32
CA CYS A 74 -19.07 -4.70 44.68
C CYS A 74 -20.14 -3.92 45.46
N LEU A 75 -20.88 -3.05 44.78
CA LEU A 75 -21.98 -2.27 45.39
C LEU A 75 -23.20 -3.10 45.68
N LEU A 76 -23.51 -4.10 44.86
CA LEU A 76 -24.61 -5.03 45.12
C LEU A 76 -24.40 -5.92 46.36
N TYR A 77 -23.14 -5.98 46.86
CA TYR A 77 -22.80 -6.77 48.04
C TYR A 77 -23.12 -6.05 49.37
N GLU A 78 -23.12 -4.72 49.37
CA GLU A 78 -23.54 -3.88 50.55
C GLU A 78 -24.51 -2.81 50.03
N PRO A 79 -25.84 -3.13 49.96
CA PRO A 79 -26.82 -2.16 49.52
C PRO A 79 -26.92 -1.01 50.53
N GLU A 80 -26.87 0.24 50.04
CA GLU A 80 -27.13 1.42 50.86
C GLU A 80 -28.61 1.39 51.32
N ILE A 81 -28.81 1.36 52.64
CA ILE A 81 -30.13 1.50 53.26
C ILE A 81 -30.34 2.97 53.55
N THR A 82 -31.26 3.60 52.85
CA THR A 82 -31.74 4.95 53.15
C THR A 82 -33.03 4.93 53.95
N ALA A 83 -33.47 6.09 54.50
CA ALA A 83 -34.73 6.19 55.25
C ALA A 83 -35.97 5.71 54.42
N ASP A 84 -35.88 5.72 53.08
CA ASP A 84 -36.94 5.32 52.14
C ASP A 84 -36.76 3.91 51.62
N GLY A 85 -35.82 3.09 52.15
CA GLY A 85 -35.54 1.73 51.74
C GLY A 85 -34.20 1.54 51.01
N GLU A 86 -33.99 0.32 50.45
CA GLU A 86 -32.80 0.02 49.64
C GLU A 86 -32.88 0.74 48.31
N VAL A 87 -31.83 1.50 47.99
CA VAL A 87 -31.76 2.27 46.73
C VAL A 87 -30.71 1.65 45.81
N PRO A 88 -31.06 1.31 44.56
CA PRO A 88 -30.08 0.82 43.61
C PRO A 88 -29.02 1.93 43.36
N TYR A 89 -27.75 1.50 43.30
CA TYR A 89 -26.64 2.41 43.02
C TYR A 89 -26.81 3.05 41.62
N SER A 90 -26.54 4.35 41.56
CA SER A 90 -26.46 5.08 40.28
C SER A 90 -25.24 5.99 40.30
N PRO A 91 -24.37 5.98 39.25
CA PRO A 91 -23.23 6.89 39.13
C PRO A 91 -23.60 8.37 39.18
N GLY A 92 -24.82 8.71 38.79
CA GLY A 92 -25.34 10.09 38.79
C GLY A 92 -25.90 10.53 40.16
N ARG A 93 -25.94 9.65 41.16
CA ARG A 93 -26.54 9.94 42.44
C ARG A 93 -25.61 10.82 43.29
N ILE A 94 -26.21 11.79 44.02
CA ILE A 94 -25.49 12.57 45.03
C ILE A 94 -24.98 11.65 46.14
N GLY A 95 -23.66 11.66 46.39
CA GLY A 95 -23.02 10.80 47.42
C GLY A 95 -22.40 9.51 46.88
N ALA A 96 -22.48 9.23 45.56
CA ALA A 96 -21.74 8.12 44.99
C ALA A 96 -20.22 8.26 45.20
N PRO A 97 -19.49 7.18 45.58
CA PRO A 97 -18.03 7.23 45.69
C PRO A 97 -17.37 7.68 44.38
N LEU A 98 -16.38 8.58 44.50
CA LEU A 98 -15.75 9.20 43.33
C LEU A 98 -15.16 8.16 42.34
N VAL A 99 -14.59 7.06 42.83
CA VAL A 99 -14.02 6.01 42.01
C VAL A 99 -15.06 5.40 41.06
N PHE A 100 -16.31 5.23 41.51
CA PHE A 100 -17.40 4.70 40.67
C PHE A 100 -17.79 5.71 39.59
N ILE A 101 -17.90 6.98 39.94
CA ILE A 101 -18.18 8.05 39.00
C ILE A 101 -17.09 8.12 37.94
N THR A 102 -15.83 8.11 38.35
CA THR A 102 -14.68 8.18 37.46
C THR A 102 -14.63 6.97 36.48
N CYS A 103 -14.86 5.76 36.99
CA CYS A 103 -14.86 4.56 36.12
C CYS A 103 -16.04 4.55 35.16
N HIS A 104 -17.22 4.99 35.62
CA HIS A 104 -18.39 5.12 34.74
C HIS A 104 -18.16 6.16 33.65
N ASP A 105 -17.67 7.34 34.00
CA ASP A 105 -17.32 8.40 33.05
C ASP A 105 -16.23 7.94 32.08
N TRP A 106 -15.25 7.16 32.55
CA TRP A 106 -14.22 6.57 31.68
C TRP A 106 -14.82 5.57 30.68
N LYS A 107 -15.70 4.66 31.13
CA LYS A 107 -16.44 3.75 30.24
C LYS A 107 -17.19 4.54 29.16
N GLN A 108 -17.95 5.56 29.55
CA GLN A 108 -18.68 6.40 28.61
C GLN A 108 -17.75 7.15 27.64
N ALA A 109 -16.61 7.65 28.09
CA ALA A 109 -15.61 8.28 27.23
C ALA A 109 -15.09 7.31 26.17
N MET A 110 -14.79 6.07 26.56
CA MET A 110 -14.33 5.03 25.63
C MET A 110 -15.39 4.60 24.59
N GLU A 111 -16.68 4.63 24.97
CA GLU A 111 -17.77 4.34 24.05
C GLU A 111 -18.00 5.42 22.99
N ARG A 112 -17.70 6.68 23.31
CA ARG A 112 -17.83 7.81 22.39
C ARG A 112 -16.72 7.89 21.34
N ILE A 113 -15.54 7.34 21.62
CA ILE A 113 -14.39 7.39 20.73
C ILE A 113 -14.54 6.34 19.62
N SER A 114 -14.46 6.78 18.36
CA SER A 114 -14.54 5.88 17.20
C SER A 114 -13.26 5.88 16.39
N GLU A 115 -12.68 4.70 16.21
CA GLU A 115 -11.50 4.49 15.37
C GLU A 115 -11.82 4.23 13.89
N SER A 116 -13.09 4.21 13.51
CA SER A 116 -13.54 3.82 12.17
C SER A 116 -12.91 4.65 11.04
N ALA A 117 -12.76 5.96 11.23
CA ALA A 117 -12.13 6.83 10.25
C ALA A 117 -10.66 6.50 10.02
N VAL A 118 -9.93 6.11 11.08
CA VAL A 118 -8.53 5.68 11.00
C VAL A 118 -8.42 4.35 10.26
N GLN A 119 -9.29 3.39 10.60
CA GLN A 119 -9.33 2.10 9.93
C GLN A 119 -9.64 2.25 8.43
N THR A 120 -10.64 3.05 8.08
CA THR A 120 -10.99 3.32 6.68
C THR A 120 -9.81 3.92 5.93
N ALA A 121 -9.16 4.95 6.46
CA ALA A 121 -8.01 5.58 5.83
C ALA A 121 -6.83 4.60 5.63
N MET A 122 -6.59 3.70 6.60
CA MET A 122 -5.56 2.67 6.50
C MET A 122 -5.91 1.61 5.42
N HIS A 123 -7.16 1.18 5.33
CA HIS A 123 -7.61 0.22 4.30
C HIS A 123 -7.58 0.83 2.89
N ASP A 124 -7.98 2.09 2.74
CA ASP A 124 -7.91 2.81 1.46
C ASP A 124 -6.47 2.93 0.97
N PHE A 125 -5.54 3.21 1.89
CA PHE A 125 -4.12 3.24 1.53
C PHE A 125 -3.59 1.84 1.20
N ALA A 126 -3.96 0.80 1.94
CA ALA A 126 -3.59 -0.58 1.62
C ALA A 126 -4.09 -0.98 0.23
N THR A 127 -5.34 -0.62 -0.12
CA THR A 127 -5.90 -0.84 -1.46
C THR A 127 -5.10 -0.11 -2.54
N SER A 128 -4.68 1.12 -2.26
CA SER A 128 -3.82 1.89 -3.20
C SER A 128 -2.43 1.26 -3.38
N LEU A 129 -1.85 0.70 -2.31
CA LEU A 129 -0.59 -0.04 -2.38
C LEU A 129 -0.74 -1.36 -3.15
N HIS A 130 -1.87 -2.05 -2.97
CA HIS A 130 -2.22 -3.24 -3.74
C HIS A 130 -2.24 -2.95 -5.24
N GLN A 131 -2.98 -1.94 -5.67
CA GLN A 131 -3.01 -1.50 -7.06
C GLN A 131 -1.64 -1.03 -7.57
N LEU A 132 -0.80 -0.49 -6.71
CA LEU A 132 0.55 -0.08 -7.08
C LEU A 132 1.44 -1.26 -7.40
N TRP A 133 1.47 -2.31 -6.55
CA TRP A 133 2.31 -3.46 -6.82
C TRP A 133 1.79 -4.29 -8.01
N GLU A 134 0.49 -4.35 -8.26
CA GLU A 134 -0.07 -4.94 -9.49
C GLU A 134 0.46 -4.26 -10.76
N ARG A 135 0.51 -2.91 -10.76
CA ARG A 135 1.10 -2.14 -11.87
C ARG A 135 2.60 -2.37 -12.00
N GLN A 136 3.31 -2.51 -10.89
CA GLN A 136 4.74 -2.83 -10.88
C GLN A 136 5.01 -4.24 -11.46
N ASP A 137 4.16 -5.22 -11.13
CA ASP A 137 4.24 -6.57 -11.66
C ASP A 137 3.95 -6.60 -13.17
N GLU A 138 2.96 -5.86 -13.63
CA GLU A 138 2.65 -5.72 -15.06
C GLU A 138 3.80 -5.03 -15.84
N GLU A 139 4.40 -3.97 -15.27
CA GLU A 139 5.60 -3.36 -15.87
C GLU A 139 6.73 -4.37 -16.01
N GLN A 140 6.93 -5.23 -15.02
CA GLN A 140 7.94 -6.27 -15.05
C GLN A 140 7.67 -7.31 -16.14
N ARG A 141 6.41 -7.72 -16.32
CA ARG A 141 5.99 -8.63 -17.42
C ARG A 141 6.24 -7.99 -18.78
N CYS A 142 5.82 -6.74 -18.99
CA CYS A 142 6.05 -5.99 -20.23
C CYS A 142 7.54 -5.86 -20.54
N ARG A 143 8.38 -5.62 -19.53
CA ARG A 143 9.83 -5.58 -19.67
C ARG A 143 10.40 -6.90 -20.16
N LEU A 144 10.03 -8.01 -19.48
CA LEU A 144 10.51 -9.34 -19.85
C LEU A 144 10.05 -9.73 -21.27
N ALA A 145 8.82 -9.41 -21.66
CA ALA A 145 8.32 -9.62 -23.01
C ALA A 145 9.16 -8.84 -24.03
N ALA A 146 9.41 -7.55 -23.79
CA ALA A 146 10.22 -6.71 -24.66
C ALA A 146 11.68 -7.19 -24.76
N GLU A 147 12.29 -7.66 -23.67
CA GLU A 147 13.63 -8.23 -23.65
C GLU A 147 13.71 -9.53 -24.45
N ASN A 148 12.73 -10.41 -24.29
CA ASN A 148 12.69 -11.70 -25.01
C ASN A 148 12.47 -11.49 -26.50
N THR A 149 11.51 -10.66 -26.90
CA THR A 149 11.27 -10.32 -28.30
C THR A 149 12.50 -9.67 -28.95
N TYR A 150 13.22 -8.83 -28.20
CA TYR A 150 14.48 -8.25 -28.69
C TYR A 150 15.59 -9.31 -28.90
N LYS A 151 15.75 -10.24 -27.98
CA LYS A 151 16.71 -11.36 -28.14
C LYS A 151 16.39 -12.23 -29.33
N ASP A 152 15.10 -12.49 -29.59
CA ASP A 152 14.68 -13.28 -30.76
C ASP A 152 14.93 -12.51 -32.06
N PHE A 153 14.72 -11.20 -32.08
CA PHE A 153 15.10 -10.34 -33.18
C PHE A 153 16.62 -10.36 -33.45
N GLU A 154 17.46 -10.30 -32.43
CA GLU A 154 18.92 -10.41 -32.58
C GLU A 154 19.35 -11.77 -33.18
N LYS A 155 18.71 -12.88 -32.73
CA LYS A 155 18.98 -14.23 -33.30
C LYS A 155 18.62 -14.30 -34.78
N GLN A 156 17.48 -13.74 -35.19
CA GLN A 156 17.06 -13.72 -36.58
C GLN A 156 17.99 -12.88 -37.46
N ILE A 157 18.42 -11.70 -36.98
CA ILE A 157 19.42 -10.88 -37.67
C ILE A 157 20.72 -11.68 -37.86
N TRP A 158 21.16 -12.37 -36.80
CA TRP A 158 22.38 -13.17 -36.87
C TRP A 158 22.25 -14.32 -37.90
N ALA A 159 21.15 -15.04 -37.91
CA ALA A 159 20.86 -16.10 -38.88
C ALA A 159 20.88 -15.58 -40.33
N LEU A 160 20.23 -14.43 -40.59
CA LEU A 160 20.27 -13.78 -41.93
C LEU A 160 21.68 -13.37 -42.33
N LYS A 161 22.50 -12.87 -41.43
CA LYS A 161 23.90 -12.52 -41.73
C LYS A 161 24.72 -13.73 -42.07
N MET A 162 24.56 -14.85 -41.37
CA MET A 162 25.26 -16.11 -41.65
C MET A 162 24.86 -16.69 -42.98
N GLU A 163 23.59 -16.69 -43.31
CA GLU A 163 23.09 -17.19 -44.62
C GLU A 163 23.60 -16.33 -45.76
N ARG A 164 23.70 -15.02 -45.59
CA ARG A 164 24.26 -14.11 -46.58
C ARG A 164 25.78 -14.30 -46.76
N GLN A 165 26.54 -14.62 -45.70
CA GLN A 165 27.97 -14.92 -45.78
C GLN A 165 28.23 -16.27 -46.41
N GLY A 166 27.43 -17.31 -46.14
CA GLY A 166 27.55 -18.64 -46.75
C GLY A 166 27.38 -18.59 -48.26
N ARG A 167 26.48 -17.75 -48.78
CA ARG A 167 26.26 -17.57 -50.22
C ARG A 167 27.36 -16.75 -50.92
N GLY A 168 28.09 -15.87 -50.17
CA GLY A 168 29.19 -15.10 -50.74
C GLY A 168 30.46 -15.93 -50.97
N HIS A 169 30.57 -17.10 -50.33
CA HIS A 169 31.73 -17.98 -50.50
C HIS A 169 31.54 -19.00 -51.63
N ASP A 170 30.28 -19.34 -51.99
CA ASP A 170 29.98 -20.26 -53.10
C ASP A 170 30.08 -19.64 -54.50
N THR A 171 30.16 -18.30 -54.61
CA THR A 171 30.28 -17.58 -55.88
C THR A 171 31.73 -17.36 -56.33
N SER A 172 32.74 -17.74 -55.51
CA SER A 172 34.16 -17.53 -55.83
C SER A 172 34.91 -18.78 -56.32
N LEU A 173 34.25 -19.94 -56.41
CA LEU A 173 34.86 -21.19 -56.86
C LEU A 173 33.97 -21.93 -57.89
N SER A 174 33.64 -21.31 -59.02
CA SER A 174 33.20 -22.09 -60.19
C SER A 174 33.39 -21.25 -61.49
N ASP A 175 34.60 -21.32 -62.00
CA ASP A 175 34.79 -21.13 -63.42
C ASP A 175 34.54 -22.46 -64.08
N ASN A 176 33.77 -22.42 -65.18
CA ASN A 176 33.48 -23.47 -66.19
C ASN A 176 32.16 -24.24 -66.09
N ASN A 177 31.29 -23.81 -67.04
CA ASN A 177 30.39 -24.63 -67.85
C ASN A 177 29.33 -25.49 -67.16
N SER A 178 28.11 -25.02 -67.21
CA SER A 178 26.96 -25.71 -67.86
C SER A 178 25.64 -25.05 -67.43
N LEU A 179 24.80 -24.84 -68.48
CA LEU A 179 23.38 -24.48 -68.32
C LEU A 179 22.65 -25.32 -67.24
N SER A 180 22.16 -24.68 -66.21
CA SER A 180 20.98 -25.16 -65.50
C SER A 180 20.21 -23.97 -64.87
N MET A 181 19.25 -23.49 -65.63
CA MET A 181 18.32 -22.43 -65.27
C MET A 181 17.17 -23.00 -64.45
N VAL A 182 17.39 -23.55 -63.28
CA VAL A 182 16.27 -23.99 -62.38
C VAL A 182 16.49 -23.73 -60.92
N GLY A 183 17.70 -23.34 -60.46
CA GLY A 183 18.02 -23.17 -59.02
C GLY A 183 17.75 -21.77 -58.41
N SER A 184 17.50 -20.75 -59.24
CA SER A 184 17.59 -19.33 -58.75
C SER A 184 16.29 -18.77 -58.13
N LYS A 185 15.11 -19.37 -58.41
CA LYS A 185 13.84 -18.87 -57.91
C LYS A 185 13.54 -19.29 -56.47
N SER A 186 13.99 -20.46 -56.04
CA SER A 186 13.74 -20.97 -54.66
C SER A 186 14.53 -20.21 -53.61
N GLY A 187 15.75 -19.81 -53.93
CA GLY A 187 16.61 -19.07 -53.00
C GLY A 187 16.24 -17.61 -52.81
N MET A 188 15.62 -16.97 -53.80
CA MET A 188 15.10 -15.60 -53.66
C MET A 188 13.78 -15.56 -52.88
N SER A 189 12.94 -16.56 -52.97
CA SER A 189 11.71 -16.69 -52.19
C SER A 189 12.03 -16.83 -50.71
N ALA A 190 12.93 -17.74 -50.33
CA ALA A 190 13.35 -17.93 -48.92
C ALA A 190 13.97 -16.68 -48.28
N LEU A 191 14.75 -15.88 -49.03
CA LEU A 191 15.31 -14.62 -48.56
C LEU A 191 14.23 -13.53 -48.39
N ASN A 192 13.22 -13.51 -49.24
CA ASN A 192 12.10 -12.58 -49.12
C ASN A 192 11.19 -12.96 -47.95
N ASP A 193 10.94 -14.25 -47.72
CA ASP A 193 10.18 -14.74 -46.57
C ASP A 193 10.89 -14.41 -45.25
N LEU A 194 12.21 -14.63 -45.17
CA LEU A 194 13.03 -14.24 -44.00
C LEU A 194 13.06 -12.72 -43.74
N LYS A 195 13.03 -11.91 -44.82
CA LYS A 195 12.93 -10.45 -44.67
C LYS A 195 11.56 -10.02 -44.15
N LEU A 196 10.49 -10.64 -44.63
CA LEU A 196 9.12 -10.38 -44.18
C LEU A 196 8.96 -10.74 -42.70
N ASP A 197 9.50 -11.89 -42.29
CA ASP A 197 9.52 -12.33 -40.89
C ASP A 197 10.32 -11.35 -40.01
N LEU A 198 11.47 -10.88 -40.51
CA LEU A 198 12.28 -9.89 -39.78
C LEU A 198 11.55 -8.55 -39.57
N ASP A 199 10.84 -8.06 -40.59
CA ASP A 199 10.06 -6.82 -40.48
C ASP A 199 8.90 -6.98 -39.51
N THR A 200 8.25 -8.15 -39.49
CA THR A 200 7.20 -8.48 -38.51
C THR A 200 7.74 -8.48 -37.07
N VAL A 201 8.87 -9.16 -36.85
CA VAL A 201 9.49 -9.19 -35.50
C VAL A 201 10.03 -7.82 -35.12
N LYS A 202 10.56 -7.05 -36.05
CA LYS A 202 10.99 -5.66 -35.79
C LYS A 202 9.81 -4.76 -35.38
N GLN A 203 8.66 -4.92 -36.02
CA GLN A 203 7.47 -4.19 -35.60
C GLN A 203 7.01 -4.62 -34.21
N ARG A 204 6.98 -5.92 -33.91
CA ARG A 204 6.67 -6.45 -32.58
C ARG A 204 7.61 -5.92 -31.48
N VAL A 205 8.94 -5.83 -31.77
CA VAL A 205 9.90 -5.23 -30.84
C VAL A 205 9.57 -3.78 -30.55
N LYS A 206 9.10 -3.01 -31.53
CA LYS A 206 8.70 -1.61 -31.34
C LYS A 206 7.45 -1.53 -30.46
N ASP A 207 6.47 -2.38 -30.71
CA ASP A 207 5.20 -2.38 -30.00
C ASP A 207 5.39 -2.80 -28.53
N GLU A 208 6.17 -3.85 -28.26
CA GLU A 208 6.52 -4.29 -26.91
C GLU A 208 7.33 -3.23 -26.13
N ARG A 209 8.26 -2.55 -26.79
CA ARG A 209 9.01 -1.44 -26.19
C ARG A 209 8.13 -0.22 -25.88
N ALA A 210 7.16 0.07 -26.75
CA ALA A 210 6.19 1.13 -26.51
C ALA A 210 5.29 0.80 -25.32
N GLY A 211 4.78 -0.43 -25.24
CA GLY A 211 4.00 -0.95 -24.11
C GLY A 211 4.77 -0.87 -22.79
N HIS A 212 6.01 -1.35 -22.76
CA HIS A 212 6.86 -1.25 -21.57
C HIS A 212 7.12 0.20 -21.14
N LYS A 213 7.37 1.11 -22.09
CA LYS A 213 7.56 2.53 -21.77
C LYS A 213 6.33 3.17 -21.14
N GLU A 214 5.14 2.82 -21.62
CA GLU A 214 3.87 3.32 -21.06
C GLU A 214 3.62 2.71 -19.67
N ALA A 215 3.82 1.42 -19.48
CA ALA A 215 3.72 0.76 -18.17
C ALA A 215 4.68 1.39 -17.16
N MET A 216 5.92 1.66 -17.55
CA MET A 216 6.92 2.32 -16.70
C MET A 216 6.49 3.74 -16.28
N LYS A 217 5.85 4.50 -17.19
CA LYS A 217 5.32 5.84 -16.89
C LYS A 217 4.17 5.75 -15.90
N LEU A 218 3.23 4.82 -16.08
CA LEU A 218 2.12 4.60 -15.17
C LEU A 218 2.59 4.23 -13.76
N VAL A 219 3.60 3.36 -13.64
CA VAL A 219 4.21 3.01 -12.35
C VAL A 219 4.87 4.23 -11.70
N HIS A 220 5.66 4.98 -12.47
CA HIS A 220 6.34 6.20 -11.95
C HIS A 220 5.33 7.21 -11.41
N ASP A 221 4.26 7.48 -12.14
CA ASP A 221 3.21 8.42 -11.76
C ASP A 221 2.42 7.91 -10.54
N ALA A 222 2.20 6.60 -10.45
CA ALA A 222 1.53 5.98 -9.31
C ALA A 222 2.39 6.06 -8.04
N VAL A 223 3.67 5.69 -8.09
CA VAL A 223 4.60 5.76 -6.94
C VAL A 223 4.72 7.19 -6.40
N SER A 224 4.86 8.16 -7.31
CA SER A 224 5.04 9.58 -6.92
C SER A 224 3.85 10.13 -6.13
N ARG A 225 2.64 9.64 -6.41
CA ARG A 225 1.40 10.13 -5.80
C ARG A 225 0.91 9.30 -4.62
N SER A 226 1.12 7.99 -4.64
CA SER A 226 0.41 7.09 -3.72
C SER A 226 0.87 7.22 -2.26
N ILE A 227 2.15 7.45 -1.98
CA ILE A 227 2.65 7.49 -0.60
C ILE A 227 2.09 8.70 0.15
N GLN A 228 2.22 9.89 -0.40
CA GLN A 228 1.72 11.11 0.25
C GLN A 228 0.18 11.10 0.30
N ALA A 229 -0.48 10.74 -0.81
CA ALA A 229 -1.93 10.65 -0.89
C ALA A 229 -2.53 9.63 0.08
N GLY A 230 -1.81 8.53 0.37
CA GLY A 230 -2.25 7.52 1.32
C GLY A 230 -1.96 7.88 2.78
N LEU A 231 -0.80 8.46 3.08
CA LEU A 231 -0.42 8.81 4.46
C LEU A 231 -1.17 10.02 5.01
N VAL A 232 -1.45 11.03 4.19
CA VAL A 232 -2.15 12.25 4.61
C VAL A 232 -3.51 11.96 5.26
N PRO A 233 -4.42 11.16 4.67
CA PRO A 233 -5.68 10.80 5.31
C PRO A 233 -5.51 10.04 6.62
N ILE A 234 -4.53 9.13 6.72
CA ILE A 234 -4.27 8.37 7.95
C ILE A 234 -3.89 9.30 9.09
N PHE A 235 -2.91 10.18 8.88
CA PHE A 235 -2.46 11.06 9.96
C PHE A 235 -3.47 12.15 10.31
N LYS A 236 -4.29 12.58 9.33
CA LYS A 236 -5.44 13.45 9.61
C LYS A 236 -6.50 12.73 10.46
N ALA A 237 -6.81 11.48 10.15
CA ALA A 237 -7.75 10.68 10.92
C ALA A 237 -7.22 10.39 12.34
N LEU A 238 -5.92 10.10 12.49
CA LEU A 238 -5.27 9.93 13.80
C LEU A 238 -5.27 11.22 14.63
N GLU A 239 -5.09 12.38 14.02
CA GLU A 239 -5.20 13.67 14.69
C GLU A 239 -6.63 13.90 15.20
N SER A 240 -7.65 13.68 14.33
CA SER A 240 -9.07 13.81 14.71
C SER A 240 -9.41 12.85 15.85
N PHE A 241 -9.09 11.57 15.71
CA PHE A 241 -9.28 10.54 16.71
C PHE A 241 -8.66 10.92 18.07
N THR A 242 -7.40 11.38 18.07
CA THR A 242 -6.74 11.76 19.34
C THR A 242 -7.28 13.05 19.93
N SER A 243 -7.79 13.97 19.09
CA SER A 243 -8.48 15.18 19.55
C SER A 243 -9.81 14.83 20.22
N GLU A 244 -10.61 13.96 19.62
CA GLU A 244 -11.85 13.43 20.17
C GLU A 244 -11.60 12.69 21.49
N ALA A 245 -10.56 11.86 21.54
CA ALA A 245 -10.14 11.17 22.76
C ALA A 245 -9.74 12.18 23.87
N CYS A 246 -8.97 13.23 23.54
CA CYS A 246 -8.64 14.27 24.51
C CYS A 246 -9.89 14.92 25.10
N THR A 247 -10.86 15.28 24.24
CA THR A 247 -12.12 15.91 24.68
C THR A 247 -12.91 14.95 25.59
N ALA A 248 -13.10 13.70 25.17
CA ALA A 248 -13.82 12.70 25.93
C ALA A 248 -13.20 12.44 27.30
N PHE A 249 -11.87 12.38 27.40
CA PHE A 249 -11.18 12.17 28.67
C PHE A 249 -11.04 13.43 29.53
N ASP A 250 -11.06 14.62 28.96
CA ASP A 250 -11.10 15.88 29.74
C ASP A 250 -12.49 16.07 30.43
N GLU A 251 -13.53 15.40 29.94
CA GLU A 251 -14.86 15.36 30.57
C GLU A 251 -14.95 14.39 31.76
N VAL A 252 -14.04 13.42 31.88
CA VAL A 252 -14.00 12.48 33.02
C VAL A 252 -13.70 13.25 34.30
N ARG A 253 -14.63 13.18 35.25
CA ARG A 253 -14.56 13.92 36.52
C ARG A 253 -13.45 13.37 37.40
N LEU A 254 -12.47 14.20 37.69
CA LEU A 254 -11.38 13.94 38.64
C LEU A 254 -11.58 14.78 39.91
N GLU A 255 -11.15 14.26 41.02
CA GLU A 255 -11.33 14.87 42.37
C GLU A 255 -10.75 16.28 42.51
N HIS A 256 -9.91 16.73 41.59
CA HIS A 256 -9.05 17.89 41.74
C HIS A 256 -9.69 19.25 41.42
N ASP A 257 -10.93 19.28 40.90
CA ASP A 257 -11.56 20.54 40.43
C ASP A 257 -12.72 21.03 41.35
N ARG A 258 -12.92 20.42 42.50
CA ARG A 258 -13.79 20.96 43.54
C ARG A 258 -12.94 21.66 44.58
N GLY A 259 -12.36 22.83 44.19
CA GLY A 259 -11.89 23.81 45.14
C GLY A 259 -13.06 24.22 46.03
N TYR A 260 -12.83 24.12 47.33
CA TYR A 260 -13.67 24.67 48.39
C TYR A 260 -13.91 26.15 48.19
#